data_3247b23d2809e82d46f6b3d76e8c7392
#
_entry.id   3247b23d2809e82d46f6b3d76e8c7392
#
_cell.length_a   1.000
_cell.length_b   1.000
_cell.length_c   1.000
_cell.angle_alpha   90.00
_cell.angle_beta   90.00
_cell.angle_gamma   90.00
#
_symmetry.space_group_name_H-M   'P 1'
#
loop_
_entity.id
_entity.type
_entity.pdbx_description
1 polymer ?
#
loop_
_entity_poly.entity_id
_entity_poly.type
_entity_poly.pdbx_seq_one_letter_code
_entity_poly.pdbx_strand_id
1 'polypeptide(L)'
;MSPEITIKKDYILIEPKKGTDYSEIQRGVARLFYVNEIPEKNRIWVFREGQEKFSYDDLHKLRDIIKENYPNDHKINKTAIVIESEFQSNMAQSFRQVAKDLPFEIRVFSDFQAAENWVKCIS
;
A
#
# COMPACT_ATOMS: atom_id res chain seq x y z
N MET A 1 7.90 14.65 2.32
CA MET A 1 6.66 14.67 3.10
C MET A 1 6.08 13.28 3.25
N SER A 2 5.37 13.03 4.33
CA SER A 2 4.77 11.72 4.56
C SER A 2 3.36 11.66 4.00
N PRO A 3 2.89 10.48 3.56
CA PRO A 3 1.50 10.32 3.15
C PRO A 3 0.55 10.56 4.30
N GLU A 4 -0.66 10.94 3.99
CA GLU A 4 -1.72 11.07 4.98
C GLU A 4 -2.24 9.68 5.33
N ILE A 5 -2.36 9.40 6.62
CA ILE A 5 -2.83 8.11 7.11
C ILE A 5 -4.08 8.33 7.95
N THR A 6 -5.17 7.68 7.58
CA THR A 6 -6.44 7.76 8.29
C THR A 6 -6.84 6.37 8.77
N ILE A 7 -7.08 6.23 10.06
CA ILE A 7 -7.49 4.94 10.64
C ILE A 7 -9.01 4.86 10.62
N LYS A 8 -9.53 3.92 9.82
CA LYS A 8 -10.95 3.64 9.73
C LYS A 8 -11.30 2.44 10.59
N LYS A 9 -12.59 2.14 10.72
CA LYS A 9 -13.04 1.00 11.51
C LYS A 9 -12.50 -0.33 11.00
N ASP A 10 -12.57 -0.54 9.69
CA ASP A 10 -12.24 -1.84 9.09
C ASP A 10 -10.92 -1.85 8.31
N TYR A 11 -10.30 -0.70 8.10
CA TYR A 11 -9.06 -0.62 7.33
C TYR A 11 -8.32 0.68 7.64
N ILE A 12 -7.09 0.77 7.15
CA ILE A 12 -6.28 1.99 7.22
C ILE A 12 -6.17 2.55 5.81
N LEU A 13 -6.47 3.82 5.67
CA LEU A 13 -6.40 4.53 4.39
C LEU A 13 -5.09 5.32 4.34
N ILE A 14 -4.30 5.07 3.31
CA ILE A 14 -3.02 5.76 3.11
C ILE A 14 -3.11 6.54 1.79
N GLU A 15 -2.93 7.84 1.87
CA GLU A 15 -3.07 8.74 0.73
C GLU A 15 -1.76 9.51 0.50
N PRO A 16 -0.85 8.98 -0.34
CA PRO A 16 0.33 9.72 -0.74
C PRO A 16 -0.07 10.99 -1.47
N LYS A 17 0.70 12.03 -1.29
CA LYS A 17 0.41 13.32 -1.92
C LYS A 17 0.80 13.30 -3.38
N LYS A 18 0.18 14.19 -4.16
CA LYS A 18 0.48 14.36 -5.56
C LYS A 18 1.98 14.62 -5.75
N GLY A 19 2.57 13.98 -6.74
CA GLY A 19 4.00 14.10 -6.97
C GLY A 19 4.86 13.19 -6.10
N THR A 20 4.25 12.17 -5.53
CA THR A 20 4.89 11.22 -4.63
C THR A 20 6.07 10.52 -5.28
N ASP A 21 7.18 10.43 -4.53
CA ASP A 21 8.33 9.63 -4.92
C ASP A 21 8.48 8.41 -3.99
N TYR A 22 9.49 7.59 -4.28
CA TYR A 22 9.75 6.40 -3.47
C TYR A 22 9.99 6.73 -2.00
N SER A 23 10.69 7.83 -1.71
CA SER A 23 10.98 8.22 -0.33
C SER A 23 9.72 8.44 0.48
N GLU A 24 8.70 9.06 -0.12
CA GLU A 24 7.42 9.29 0.55
C GLU A 24 6.70 7.97 0.84
N ILE A 25 6.69 7.05 -0.14
CA ILE A 25 6.10 5.72 0.04
C ILE A 25 6.81 4.97 1.16
N GLN A 26 8.14 5.02 1.16
CA GLN A 26 8.95 4.35 2.18
C GLN A 26 8.64 4.89 3.58
N ARG A 27 8.49 6.21 3.71
CA ARG A 27 8.12 6.82 5.00
C ARG A 27 6.74 6.36 5.46
N GLY A 28 5.79 6.24 4.53
CA GLY A 28 4.46 5.75 4.85
C GLY A 28 4.49 4.31 5.36
N VAL A 29 5.24 3.45 4.69
CA VAL A 29 5.42 2.06 5.12
C VAL A 29 6.07 2.01 6.50
N ALA A 30 7.11 2.81 6.72
CA ALA A 30 7.80 2.85 8.02
C ALA A 30 6.84 3.27 9.13
N ARG A 31 6.00 4.26 8.90
CA ARG A 31 5.01 4.68 9.89
C ARG A 31 4.05 3.56 10.26
N LEU A 32 3.63 2.76 9.27
CA LEU A 32 2.72 1.65 9.50
C LEU A 32 3.33 0.58 10.40
N PHE A 33 4.65 0.41 10.37
CA PHE A 33 5.34 -0.60 11.18
C PHE A 33 5.86 -0.09 12.51
N TYR A 34 6.29 1.19 12.57
CA TYR A 34 7.00 1.71 13.73
C TYR A 34 6.17 2.60 14.65
N VAL A 35 4.97 2.99 14.24
CA VAL A 35 4.09 3.80 15.09
C VAL A 35 3.09 2.86 15.77
N ASN A 36 3.25 2.68 17.07
CA ASN A 36 2.47 1.71 17.85
C ASN A 36 0.96 2.01 17.88
N GLU A 37 0.58 3.25 17.64
CA GLU A 37 -0.83 3.66 17.65
C GLU A 37 -1.57 3.24 16.39
N ILE A 38 -0.87 2.77 15.36
CA ILE A 38 -1.50 2.34 14.12
C ILE A 38 -1.80 0.84 14.23
N PRO A 39 -3.07 0.46 14.24
CA PRO A 39 -3.44 -0.95 14.39
C PRO A 39 -3.13 -1.79 13.14
N GLU A 40 -3.01 -3.08 13.32
CA GLU A 40 -2.83 -4.04 12.22
C GLU A 40 -4.18 -4.33 11.58
N LYS A 41 -4.48 -3.63 10.50
CA LYS A 41 -5.72 -3.78 9.73
C LYS A 41 -5.40 -3.90 8.26
N ASN A 42 -6.36 -4.37 7.48
CA ASN A 42 -6.26 -4.30 6.03
C ASN A 42 -6.02 -2.86 5.60
N ARG A 43 -5.44 -2.68 4.43
CA ARG A 43 -4.98 -1.36 3.99
C ARG A 43 -5.46 -1.02 2.60
N ILE A 44 -5.73 0.27 2.39
CA ILE A 44 -6.01 0.82 1.06
C ILE A 44 -5.03 1.96 0.81
N TRP A 45 -4.23 1.81 -0.22
CA TRP A 45 -3.34 2.87 -0.71
C TRP A 45 -4.02 3.54 -1.89
N VAL A 46 -4.21 4.85 -1.83
CA VAL A 46 -4.83 5.61 -2.92
C VAL A 46 -3.79 6.52 -3.54
N PHE A 47 -3.41 6.21 -4.78
CA PHE A 47 -2.45 7.00 -5.53
C PHE A 47 -3.19 7.94 -6.46
N ARG A 48 -2.92 9.23 -6.33
CA ARG A 48 -3.50 10.24 -7.19
C ARG A 48 -2.53 10.55 -8.32
N GLU A 49 -3.07 10.96 -9.46
CA GLU A 49 -2.26 11.27 -10.61
C GLU A 49 -1.29 12.42 -10.30
N GLY A 50 -0.06 12.27 -10.78
CA GLY A 50 1.01 13.23 -10.56
C GLY A 50 2.32 12.66 -11.09
N GLN A 51 3.43 13.30 -10.74
CA GLN A 51 4.74 12.79 -11.11
C GLN A 51 5.19 11.73 -10.10
N GLU A 52 5.18 10.51 -10.54
CA GLU A 52 5.69 9.39 -9.75
C GLU A 52 7.14 9.14 -10.13
N LYS A 53 7.99 9.02 -9.12
CA LYS A 53 9.43 8.79 -9.31
C LYS A 53 9.84 7.51 -8.60
N PHE A 54 9.56 6.38 -9.21
CA PHE A 54 10.12 5.12 -8.74
C PHE A 54 10.62 4.27 -9.90
N SER A 55 11.61 3.44 -9.57
CA SER A 55 12.16 2.47 -10.49
C SER A 55 11.70 1.08 -10.08
N TYR A 56 11.97 0.11 -10.95
CA TYR A 56 11.71 -1.29 -10.63
C TYR A 56 12.52 -1.74 -9.40
N ASP A 57 13.75 -1.23 -9.25
CA ASP A 57 14.56 -1.52 -8.07
C ASP A 57 13.91 -1.00 -6.79
N ASP A 58 13.24 0.14 -6.86
CA ASP A 58 12.54 0.70 -5.70
C ASP A 58 11.43 -0.24 -5.23
N LEU A 59 10.76 -0.91 -6.15
CA LEU A 59 9.71 -1.88 -5.81
C LEU A 59 10.29 -3.08 -5.05
N HIS A 60 11.46 -3.55 -5.46
CA HIS A 60 12.15 -4.64 -4.76
C HIS A 60 12.57 -4.22 -3.36
N LYS A 61 13.11 -3.00 -3.22
CA LYS A 61 13.50 -2.46 -1.92
C LYS A 61 12.29 -2.34 -0.98
N LEU A 62 11.17 -1.88 -1.51
CA LEU A 62 9.95 -1.74 -0.72
C LEU A 62 9.45 -3.11 -0.26
N ARG A 63 9.46 -4.10 -1.13
CA ARG A 63 9.10 -5.47 -0.78
C ARG A 63 9.96 -6.00 0.35
N ASP A 64 11.28 -5.77 0.27
CA ASP A 64 12.21 -6.26 1.27
C ASP A 64 11.97 -5.61 2.64
N ILE A 65 11.70 -4.30 2.66
CA ILE A 65 11.40 -3.58 3.90
C ILE A 65 10.13 -4.15 4.54
N ILE A 66 9.08 -4.37 3.76
CA ILE A 66 7.84 -4.93 4.26
C ILE A 66 8.07 -6.34 4.81
N LYS A 67 8.78 -7.17 4.07
CA LYS A 67 9.05 -8.55 4.46
C LYS A 67 9.83 -8.64 5.76
N GLU A 68 10.84 -7.79 5.93
CA GLU A 68 11.71 -7.80 7.11
C GLU A 68 10.98 -7.34 8.37
N ASN A 69 10.00 -6.46 8.23
CA ASN A 69 9.32 -5.83 9.36
C ASN A 69 7.94 -6.43 9.64
N TYR A 70 7.48 -7.36 8.84
CA TYR A 70 6.15 -7.92 8.99
C TYR A 70 6.14 -8.97 10.10
N PRO A 71 5.26 -8.84 11.10
CA PRO A 71 5.23 -9.80 12.20
C PRO A 71 4.70 -11.16 11.75
N ASN A 72 5.16 -12.22 12.42
CA ASN A 72 4.76 -13.58 12.08
C ASN A 72 3.28 -13.85 12.36
N ASP A 73 2.70 -13.16 13.33
CA ASP A 73 1.31 -13.33 13.74
C ASP A 73 0.42 -12.16 13.26
N HIS A 74 0.71 -11.65 12.07
CA HIS A 74 0.01 -10.52 11.50
C HIS A 74 -1.49 -10.78 11.31
N LYS A 75 -2.26 -9.68 11.33
CA LYS A 75 -3.71 -9.73 11.11
C LYS A 75 -4.14 -9.04 9.83
N ILE A 76 -3.19 -8.60 9.03
CA ILE A 76 -3.44 -7.93 7.78
C ILE A 76 -3.51 -9.00 6.68
N ASN A 77 -4.64 -9.10 5.99
CA ASN A 77 -4.85 -10.11 4.97
C ASN A 77 -4.94 -9.54 3.57
N LYS A 78 -5.26 -8.25 3.46
CA LYS A 78 -5.54 -7.62 2.17
C LYS A 78 -4.93 -6.23 2.12
N THR A 79 -4.33 -5.91 0.98
CA THR A 79 -3.85 -4.58 0.66
C THR A 79 -4.38 -4.21 -0.70
N ALA A 80 -5.24 -3.19 -0.77
CA ALA A 80 -5.76 -2.68 -2.02
C ALA A 80 -4.93 -1.48 -2.47
N ILE A 81 -4.69 -1.38 -3.77
CA ILE A 81 -4.00 -0.24 -4.38
C ILE A 81 -4.95 0.39 -5.38
N VAL A 82 -5.36 1.62 -5.12
CA VAL A 82 -6.25 2.39 -6.01
C VAL A 82 -5.40 3.33 -6.84
N ILE A 83 -5.58 3.30 -8.15
CA ILE A 83 -4.75 4.05 -9.09
C ILE A 83 -5.62 4.93 -9.98
N GLU A 84 -5.00 5.98 -10.55
CA GLU A 84 -5.69 6.91 -11.44
C GLU A 84 -5.10 6.93 -12.87
N SER A 85 -3.94 6.32 -13.09
CA SER A 85 -3.29 6.37 -14.39
C SER A 85 -2.77 5.01 -14.82
N GLU A 86 -2.53 4.86 -16.12
CA GLU A 86 -1.96 3.63 -16.67
C GLU A 86 -0.54 3.38 -16.15
N PHE A 87 0.24 4.45 -15.99
CA PHE A 87 1.58 4.32 -15.41
C PHE A 87 1.51 3.73 -14.00
N GLN A 88 0.61 4.26 -13.17
CA GLN A 88 0.41 3.76 -11.82
C GLN A 88 -0.08 2.31 -11.83
N SER A 89 -0.95 1.96 -12.76
CA SER A 89 -1.43 0.59 -12.92
C SER A 89 -0.28 -0.36 -13.20
N ASN A 90 0.61 0.02 -14.13
CA ASN A 90 1.76 -0.81 -14.48
C ASN A 90 2.70 -0.98 -13.30
N MET A 91 2.97 0.07 -12.55
CA MET A 91 3.82 0.01 -11.37
C MET A 91 3.20 -0.85 -10.28
N ALA A 92 1.91 -0.71 -10.05
CA ALA A 92 1.20 -1.49 -9.03
C ALA A 92 1.18 -2.99 -9.38
N GLN A 93 0.96 -3.33 -10.64
CA GLN A 93 1.00 -4.72 -11.08
C GLN A 93 2.42 -5.29 -10.99
N SER A 94 3.44 -4.49 -11.29
CA SER A 94 4.84 -4.89 -11.12
C SER A 94 5.15 -5.17 -9.64
N PHE A 95 4.68 -4.30 -8.75
CA PHE A 95 4.85 -4.52 -7.32
C PHE A 95 4.16 -5.80 -6.87
N ARG A 96 2.96 -6.05 -7.37
CA ARG A 96 2.21 -7.27 -7.05
C ARG A 96 3.00 -8.52 -7.41
N GLN A 97 3.69 -8.51 -8.56
CA GLN A 97 4.53 -9.62 -8.98
C GLN A 97 5.77 -9.78 -8.08
N VAL A 98 6.43 -8.67 -7.77
CA VAL A 98 7.62 -8.66 -6.91
C VAL A 98 7.27 -9.14 -5.49
N ALA A 99 6.07 -8.82 -5.04
CA ALA A 99 5.64 -9.06 -3.66
C ALA A 99 4.84 -10.35 -3.47
N LYS A 100 4.96 -11.30 -4.37
CA LYS A 100 4.21 -12.57 -4.30
C LYS A 100 4.43 -13.34 -3.00
N ASP A 101 5.59 -13.21 -2.40
CA ASP A 101 5.95 -13.96 -1.19
C ASP A 101 5.53 -13.25 0.10
N LEU A 102 4.90 -12.09 0.00
CA LEU A 102 4.36 -11.43 1.18
C LEU A 102 3.10 -12.15 1.67
N PRO A 103 2.86 -12.16 2.99
CA PRO A 103 1.79 -12.97 3.58
C PRO A 103 0.41 -12.36 3.51
N PHE A 104 0.14 -11.49 2.53
CA PHE A 104 -1.18 -10.91 2.32
C PHE A 104 -1.44 -10.76 0.83
N GLU A 105 -2.72 -10.67 0.48
CA GLU A 105 -3.14 -10.51 -0.92
C GLU A 105 -3.10 -9.03 -1.31
N ILE A 106 -2.61 -8.75 -2.52
CA ILE A 106 -2.56 -7.40 -3.08
C ILE A 106 -3.45 -7.38 -4.31
N ARG A 107 -4.37 -6.40 -4.38
CA ARG A 107 -5.19 -6.17 -5.57
C ARG A 107 -5.15 -4.72 -5.99
N VAL A 108 -5.23 -4.50 -7.29
CA VAL A 108 -5.19 -3.17 -7.90
C VAL A 108 -6.59 -2.81 -8.40
N PHE A 109 -7.03 -1.60 -8.07
CA PHE A 109 -8.36 -1.10 -8.43
C PHE A 109 -8.25 0.27 -9.07
N SER A 110 -9.16 0.58 -9.98
CA SER A 110 -9.32 1.94 -10.52
C SER A 110 -10.49 2.68 -9.86
N ASP A 111 -11.20 2.01 -8.96
CA ASP A 111 -12.36 2.55 -8.25
C ASP A 111 -12.21 2.31 -6.75
N PHE A 112 -12.25 3.40 -5.99
CA PHE A 112 -12.12 3.33 -4.53
C PHE A 112 -13.21 2.48 -3.89
N GLN A 113 -14.46 2.61 -4.34
CA GLN A 113 -15.57 1.86 -3.77
C GLN A 113 -15.38 0.36 -3.91
N ALA A 114 -14.87 -0.09 -5.05
CA ALA A 114 -14.56 -1.50 -5.27
C ALA A 114 -13.47 -1.97 -4.32
N ALA A 115 -12.44 -1.16 -4.11
CA ALA A 115 -11.36 -1.47 -3.19
C ALA A 115 -11.88 -1.57 -1.76
N GLU A 116 -12.71 -0.61 -1.35
CA GLU A 116 -13.29 -0.61 -0.02
C GLU A 116 -14.15 -1.84 0.22
N ASN A 117 -14.99 -2.20 -0.73
CA ASN A 117 -15.82 -3.39 -0.63
C ASN A 117 -14.98 -4.65 -0.47
N TRP A 118 -13.89 -4.74 -1.21
CA TRP A 118 -13.02 -5.91 -1.14
C TRP A 118 -12.32 -6.03 0.22
N VAL A 119 -11.78 -4.94 0.75
CA VAL A 119 -11.06 -5.02 2.04
C VAL A 119 -11.99 -5.23 3.22
N LYS A 120 -13.26 -4.84 3.10
CA LYS A 120 -14.26 -5.07 4.14
C LYS A 120 -14.87 -6.45 4.07
N CYS A 121 -14.71 -7.15 2.97
CA CYS A 121 -15.31 -8.47 2.78
C CYS A 121 -14.68 -9.48 3.73
N ILE A 122 -15.51 -10.10 4.54
CA ILE A 122 -15.07 -11.17 5.45
C ILE A 122 -15.30 -12.48 4.71
N SER A 123 -14.23 -13.08 4.23
CA SER A 123 -14.35 -14.35 3.52
C SER A 123 -13.56 -15.43 4.21
#